data_544027d50e3a50eb3f1250891d96c7d6
#
_entry.id   544027d50e3a50eb3f1250891d96c7d6
#
_cell.length_a   1.000
_cell.length_b   1.000
_cell.length_c   1.000
_cell.angle_alpha   90.00
_cell.angle_beta   90.00
_cell.angle_gamma   90.00
#
_symmetry.space_group_name_H-M   'P 1'
#
loop_
_entity.id
_entity.type
_entity.pdbx_description
1 polymer ?
#
loop_
_entity_poly.entity_id
_entity_poly.type
_entity_poly.pdbx_seq_one_letter_code
_entity_poly.pdbx_strand_id
1 'polypeptide(L)'
;MQDELDLRHYVGIVRRHLLLVIVTTIVVGGAAFGASLLEKPRYRATSTVLFSPQTQSFTGITEDPVRVLSTLADLATNSSILSRAAANLGSGETALDLSKTVSVSASTDQDILRISATDTKAQQAARFANAVTTAFLAWRIQTQQTVTRAQIATLRRQLADLVARGAAADQTVIAALQGQLAAARAQLQNPSSDLSLVQAAAVPGQPYTPHPYRNLAIGLLSGLLLGIFATFLRERMGRRLYGIEEAEQIYARPSLGVVPHVGAAARGNRRAAIANYGGSSTLAEAYRTIRTNLALFRLNEASLKTIVISSAMPGEGKSAVTANLAAALASSGHNVLAISADLRSPSLHKYFAQRDSEGLLEVLSGETTLENAAKPVVLVGDMPAKTGGRLSLLANERGFFDPVVLFQSVAMANLMKEARAHFDTVLFDAPPILSSADAFVLAQKTDALLLVARLDRITRNQARRAMHALRTAEITPLGLIVTGVRSRDDAYGYGYEYGTDTKSA
;
A
#
# COMPACT_ATOMS: atom_id res chain seq x y z
N MET A 1 -16.30 -23.79 1.36
CA MET A 1 -16.51 -22.82 0.27
C MET A 1 -15.21 -22.09 0.12
N GLN A 2 -14.46 -22.42 -0.92
CA GLN A 2 -13.15 -21.87 -1.22
C GLN A 2 -13.37 -20.46 -1.80
N ASP A 3 -12.86 -19.43 -1.09
CA ASP A 3 -12.67 -18.11 -1.69
C ASP A 3 -11.65 -18.26 -2.83
N GLU A 4 -12.13 -18.38 -4.05
CA GLU A 4 -11.29 -18.16 -5.23
C GLU A 4 -10.77 -16.73 -5.13
N LEU A 5 -9.47 -16.62 -4.93
CA LEU A 5 -8.75 -15.34 -4.92
C LEU A 5 -8.94 -14.70 -6.30
N ASP A 6 -9.91 -13.80 -6.41
CA ASP A 6 -10.19 -13.08 -7.64
C ASP A 6 -9.02 -12.12 -7.94
N LEU A 7 -7.99 -12.65 -8.63
CA LEU A 7 -6.80 -11.92 -9.06
C LEU A 7 -7.14 -10.64 -9.82
N ARG A 8 -8.27 -10.62 -10.53
CA ARG A 8 -8.74 -9.44 -11.28
C ARG A 8 -9.07 -8.28 -10.34
N HIS A 9 -9.60 -8.55 -9.16
CA HIS A 9 -9.89 -7.54 -8.14
C HIS A 9 -8.59 -6.87 -7.63
N TYR A 10 -7.55 -7.66 -7.33
CA TYR A 10 -6.26 -7.13 -6.83
C TYR A 10 -5.53 -6.32 -7.90
N VAL A 11 -5.55 -6.78 -9.14
CA VAL A 11 -4.99 -6.03 -10.30
C VAL A 11 -5.73 -4.71 -10.49
N GLY A 12 -7.06 -4.70 -10.33
CA GLY A 12 -7.90 -3.49 -10.42
C GLY A 12 -7.51 -2.44 -9.38
N ILE A 13 -7.21 -2.83 -8.14
CA ILE A 13 -6.76 -1.95 -7.06
C ILE A 13 -5.42 -1.29 -7.40
N VAL A 14 -4.44 -2.09 -7.81
CA VAL A 14 -3.10 -1.59 -8.19
C VAL A 14 -3.20 -0.63 -9.38
N ARG A 15 -4.00 -0.97 -10.39
CA ARG A 15 -4.19 -0.16 -11.60
C ARG A 15 -4.85 1.20 -11.29
N ARG A 16 -5.76 1.25 -10.32
CA ARG A 16 -6.42 2.50 -9.87
C ARG A 16 -5.46 3.44 -9.16
N HIS A 17 -4.45 2.92 -8.48
CA HIS A 17 -3.44 3.67 -7.74
C HIS A 17 -2.04 3.58 -8.33
N LEU A 18 -1.94 3.27 -9.63
CA LEU A 18 -0.68 3.07 -10.34
C LEU A 18 0.30 4.24 -10.15
N LEU A 19 -0.20 5.47 -10.15
CA LEU A 19 0.61 6.65 -9.93
C LEU A 19 1.27 6.65 -8.54
N LEU A 20 0.58 6.18 -7.49
CA LEU A 20 1.15 6.07 -6.16
C LEU A 20 2.27 5.02 -6.14
N VAL A 21 2.07 3.87 -6.78
CA VAL A 21 3.10 2.82 -6.88
C VAL A 21 4.32 3.32 -7.64
N ILE A 22 4.13 4.01 -8.78
CA ILE A 22 5.23 4.57 -9.57
C ILE A 22 6.01 5.62 -8.77
N VAL A 23 5.32 6.56 -8.13
CA VAL A 23 5.95 7.62 -7.34
C VAL A 23 6.76 7.04 -6.18
N THR A 24 6.20 6.09 -5.41
CA THR A 24 6.94 5.46 -4.30
C THR A 24 8.15 4.68 -4.80
N THR A 25 8.03 3.97 -5.92
CA THR A 25 9.15 3.23 -6.54
C THR A 25 10.28 4.16 -6.95
N ILE A 26 9.95 5.28 -7.62
CA ILE A 26 10.94 6.27 -8.06
C ILE A 26 11.59 6.97 -6.86
N VAL A 27 10.80 7.36 -5.85
CA VAL A 27 11.32 8.06 -4.67
C VAL A 27 12.27 7.17 -3.86
N VAL A 28 11.88 5.92 -3.59
CA VAL A 28 12.72 4.97 -2.82
C VAL A 28 13.97 4.56 -3.61
N GLY A 29 13.82 4.27 -4.91
CA GLY A 29 14.95 3.95 -5.78
C GLY A 29 15.92 5.13 -5.93
N GLY A 30 15.40 6.33 -6.13
CA GLY A 30 16.20 7.56 -6.22
C GLY A 30 16.91 7.90 -4.91
N ALA A 31 16.25 7.71 -3.77
CA ALA A 31 16.85 7.89 -2.46
C ALA A 31 17.99 6.88 -2.20
N ALA A 32 17.80 5.59 -2.54
CA ALA A 32 18.82 4.57 -2.42
C ALA A 32 20.03 4.85 -3.33
N PHE A 33 19.79 5.29 -4.55
CA PHE A 33 20.83 5.68 -5.49
C PHE A 33 21.58 6.93 -5.01
N GLY A 34 20.85 7.97 -4.60
CA GLY A 34 21.43 9.23 -4.09
C GLY A 34 22.25 9.01 -2.83
N ALA A 35 21.76 8.22 -1.87
CA ALA A 35 22.50 7.84 -0.67
C ALA A 35 23.81 7.11 -1.03
N SER A 36 23.74 6.21 -2.02
CA SER A 36 24.91 5.48 -2.49
C SER A 36 25.96 6.38 -3.16
N LEU A 37 25.57 7.45 -3.83
CA LEU A 37 26.50 8.43 -4.42
C LEU A 37 27.16 9.33 -3.37
N LEU A 38 26.50 9.56 -2.23
CA LEU A 38 27.04 10.35 -1.11
C LEU A 38 28.00 9.55 -0.24
N GLU A 39 28.01 8.21 -0.33
CA GLU A 39 28.91 7.35 0.41
C GLU A 39 30.34 7.48 -0.15
N LYS A 40 31.34 7.65 0.74
CA LYS A 40 32.75 7.76 0.34
C LYS A 40 33.21 6.45 -0.32
N PRO A 41 33.84 6.51 -1.49
CA PRO A 41 34.35 5.30 -2.16
C PRO A 41 35.41 4.62 -1.29
N ARG A 42 35.35 3.29 -1.20
CA ARG A 42 36.34 2.46 -0.54
C ARG A 42 36.97 1.52 -1.56
N TYR A 43 38.28 1.43 -1.52
CA TYR A 43 39.07 0.58 -2.40
C TYR A 43 39.56 -0.62 -1.63
N ARG A 44 39.56 -1.79 -2.25
CA ARG A 44 40.07 -3.02 -1.68
C ARG A 44 41.23 -3.52 -2.54
N ALA A 45 42.39 -3.69 -1.92
CA ALA A 45 43.58 -4.31 -2.54
C ALA A 45 43.86 -5.63 -1.86
N THR A 46 44.21 -6.65 -2.62
CA THR A 46 44.45 -8.01 -2.12
C THR A 46 45.79 -8.53 -2.62
N SER A 47 46.63 -9.02 -1.70
CA SER A 47 47.79 -9.81 -2.01
C SER A 47 47.54 -11.30 -1.78
N THR A 48 48.14 -12.16 -2.56
CA THR A 48 47.95 -13.59 -2.52
C THR A 48 49.27 -14.30 -2.15
N VAL A 49 49.21 -15.09 -1.12
CA VAL A 49 50.36 -15.90 -0.61
C VAL A 49 49.99 -17.36 -0.74
N LEU A 50 50.86 -18.15 -1.37
CA LEU A 50 50.72 -19.59 -1.50
C LEU A 50 51.37 -20.26 -0.26
N PHE A 51 50.66 -21.22 0.28
CA PHE A 51 51.18 -22.14 1.29
C PHE A 51 51.61 -23.44 0.61
N SER A 52 52.90 -23.77 0.70
CA SER A 52 53.46 -25.03 0.19
C SER A 52 54.01 -25.82 1.37
N PRO A 53 53.26 -26.78 1.94
CA PRO A 53 53.72 -27.56 3.05
C PRO A 53 54.97 -28.33 2.63
N GLN A 54 56.14 -28.08 3.29
CA GLN A 54 57.36 -28.86 3.07
C GLN A 54 57.13 -30.23 3.69
N THR A 55 57.10 -31.27 2.86
CA THR A 55 56.88 -32.69 3.19
C THR A 55 58.06 -33.30 3.94
N GLN A 56 58.54 -32.68 4.99
CA GLN A 56 59.51 -33.28 5.88
C GLN A 56 59.00 -33.43 7.30
N SER A 57 57.89 -34.19 7.42
CA SER A 57 57.42 -34.64 8.73
C SER A 57 58.25 -35.82 9.17
N PHE A 58 59.30 -35.57 9.94
CA PHE A 58 60.02 -36.61 10.65
C PHE A 58 59.15 -37.37 11.68
N THR A 59 57.95 -36.96 11.93
CA THR A 59 57.02 -37.48 12.97
C THR A 59 55.85 -38.23 12.44
N GLY A 60 55.62 -38.35 11.10
CA GLY A 60 54.47 -39.08 10.53
C GLY A 60 53.09 -38.53 10.83
N ILE A 61 52.98 -37.35 11.43
CA ILE A 61 51.68 -36.68 11.69
C ILE A 61 51.47 -35.72 10.53
N THR A 62 50.53 -36.06 9.64
CA THR A 62 50.04 -35.15 8.58
C THR A 62 49.14 -34.13 9.25
N GLU A 63 49.62 -32.91 9.46
CA GLU A 63 48.76 -31.83 9.92
C GLU A 63 47.68 -31.54 8.83
N ASP A 64 46.47 -31.38 9.26
CA ASP A 64 45.36 -31.01 8.35
C ASP A 64 45.66 -29.62 7.72
N PRO A 65 45.87 -29.51 6.40
CA PRO A 65 46.20 -28.25 5.73
C PRO A 65 45.17 -27.13 6.01
N VAL A 66 43.92 -27.49 6.19
CA VAL A 66 42.83 -26.56 6.51
C VAL A 66 43.07 -25.87 7.85
N ARG A 67 43.48 -26.65 8.85
CA ARG A 67 43.75 -26.17 10.21
C ARG A 67 45.01 -25.29 10.25
N VAL A 68 46.03 -25.65 9.50
CA VAL A 68 47.24 -24.85 9.40
C VAL A 68 47.00 -23.52 8.74
N LEU A 69 46.27 -23.50 7.61
CA LEU A 69 45.93 -22.27 6.88
C LEU A 69 45.05 -21.33 7.70
N SER A 70 44.07 -21.85 8.43
CA SER A 70 43.25 -21.02 9.32
C SER A 70 44.08 -20.40 10.45
N THR A 71 44.95 -21.18 11.06
CA THR A 71 45.89 -20.68 12.10
C THR A 71 46.84 -19.61 11.55
N LEU A 72 47.34 -19.79 10.33
CA LEU A 72 48.20 -18.80 9.68
C LEU A 72 47.46 -17.52 9.34
N ALA A 73 46.18 -17.62 8.96
CA ALA A 73 45.32 -16.45 8.72
C ALA A 73 45.12 -15.63 10.00
N ASP A 74 44.82 -16.30 11.12
CA ASP A 74 44.69 -15.65 12.43
C ASP A 74 45.99 -15.00 12.90
N LEU A 75 47.12 -15.70 12.71
CA LEU A 75 48.46 -15.17 13.05
C LEU A 75 48.80 -13.94 12.22
N ALA A 76 48.45 -13.90 10.95
CA ALA A 76 48.73 -12.74 10.09
C ALA A 76 48.03 -11.45 10.56
N THR A 77 46.93 -11.56 11.31
CA THR A 77 46.24 -10.43 11.93
C THR A 77 46.69 -10.11 13.36
N ASN A 78 47.68 -10.84 13.89
CA ASN A 78 48.17 -10.62 15.25
C ASN A 78 48.79 -9.22 15.38
N SER A 79 48.62 -8.62 16.57
CA SER A 79 49.11 -7.28 16.89
C SER A 79 50.60 -7.10 16.69
N SER A 80 51.44 -8.15 16.90
CA SER A 80 52.88 -8.10 16.69
C SER A 80 53.28 -7.96 15.22
N ILE A 81 52.54 -8.61 14.33
CA ILE A 81 52.75 -8.52 12.87
C ILE A 81 52.24 -7.19 12.34
N LEU A 82 51.03 -6.78 12.79
CA LEU A 82 50.45 -5.48 12.44
C LEU A 82 51.33 -4.31 12.92
N SER A 83 51.94 -4.39 14.10
CA SER A 83 52.89 -3.39 14.61
C SER A 83 54.14 -3.27 13.72
N ARG A 84 54.68 -4.41 13.26
CA ARG A 84 55.80 -4.39 12.30
C ARG A 84 55.40 -3.81 10.95
N ALA A 85 54.22 -4.18 10.48
CA ALA A 85 53.70 -3.62 9.23
C ALA A 85 53.50 -2.10 9.34
N ALA A 86 52.95 -1.60 10.45
CA ALA A 86 52.80 -0.19 10.74
C ALA A 86 54.14 0.56 10.81
N ALA A 87 55.14 -0.04 11.46
CA ALA A 87 56.50 0.52 11.51
C ALA A 87 57.13 0.62 10.12
N ASN A 88 56.94 -0.38 9.25
CA ASN A 88 57.44 -0.38 7.88
C ASN A 88 56.73 0.65 6.97
N LEU A 89 55.51 1.03 7.27
CA LEU A 89 54.75 2.05 6.52
C LEU A 89 55.27 3.46 6.77
N GLY A 90 55.76 3.75 7.98
CA GLY A 90 56.38 5.04 8.33
C GLY A 90 55.46 6.25 8.30
N SER A 91 54.11 6.01 8.16
CA SER A 91 53.11 7.04 7.92
C SER A 91 52.23 7.40 9.14
N GLY A 92 52.65 6.90 10.34
CA GLY A 92 51.95 7.21 11.59
C GLY A 92 50.76 6.32 11.90
N GLU A 93 50.41 5.36 11.07
CA GLU A 93 49.39 4.36 11.35
C GLU A 93 49.83 3.44 12.50
N THR A 94 48.81 3.02 13.26
CA THR A 94 49.02 2.09 14.38
C THR A 94 48.58 0.66 14.00
N ALA A 95 49.02 -0.33 14.78
CA ALA A 95 48.51 -1.71 14.64
C ALA A 95 46.99 -1.79 14.74
N LEU A 96 46.39 -0.90 15.57
CA LEU A 96 44.93 -0.81 15.73
C LEU A 96 44.26 -0.31 14.46
N ASP A 97 44.82 0.63 13.75
CA ASP A 97 44.29 1.13 12.48
C ASP A 97 44.33 0.07 11.40
N LEU A 98 45.46 -0.66 11.30
CA LEU A 98 45.59 -1.79 10.39
C LEU A 98 44.62 -2.92 10.72
N SER A 99 44.36 -3.22 12.00
CA SER A 99 43.43 -4.29 12.39
C SER A 99 41.99 -4.01 11.95
N LYS A 100 41.58 -2.73 11.80
CA LYS A 100 40.26 -2.34 11.31
C LYS A 100 40.11 -2.38 9.79
N THR A 101 41.24 -2.27 9.09
CA THR A 101 41.27 -2.12 7.62
C THR A 101 41.74 -3.37 6.90
N VAL A 102 42.49 -4.23 7.57
CA VAL A 102 43.06 -5.46 6.99
C VAL A 102 42.25 -6.67 7.40
N SER A 103 41.98 -7.53 6.45
CA SER A 103 41.35 -8.84 6.65
C SER A 103 42.17 -9.92 5.94
N VAL A 104 42.35 -11.07 6.61
CA VAL A 104 43.00 -12.22 6.03
C VAL A 104 42.03 -13.37 5.91
N SER A 105 42.01 -14.01 4.76
CA SER A 105 41.15 -15.16 4.50
C SER A 105 41.98 -16.29 3.91
N ALA A 106 41.78 -17.50 4.41
CA ALA A 106 42.35 -18.72 3.87
C ALA A 106 41.37 -19.33 2.84
N SER A 107 41.89 -19.75 1.70
CA SER A 107 41.17 -20.58 0.74
C SER A 107 41.78 -21.98 0.78
N THR A 108 41.04 -22.89 1.35
CA THR A 108 41.51 -24.27 1.60
C THR A 108 41.58 -25.12 0.33
N ASP A 109 40.77 -24.77 -0.68
CA ASP A 109 40.77 -25.50 -1.96
C ASP A 109 42.01 -25.19 -2.84
N GLN A 110 42.75 -24.11 -2.54
CA GLN A 110 43.84 -23.62 -3.37
C GLN A 110 45.13 -23.42 -2.57
N ASP A 111 45.15 -23.78 -1.28
CA ASP A 111 46.31 -23.58 -0.37
C ASP A 111 46.82 -22.12 -0.38
N ILE A 112 45.92 -21.14 -0.47
CA ILE A 112 46.30 -19.73 -0.54
C ILE A 112 45.74 -18.93 0.63
N LEU A 113 46.52 -17.94 1.06
CA LEU A 113 46.13 -16.90 1.99
C LEU A 113 45.92 -15.60 1.20
N ARG A 114 44.76 -14.98 1.33
CA ARG A 114 44.44 -13.67 0.75
C ARG A 114 44.49 -12.62 1.85
N ILE A 115 45.44 -11.69 1.75
CA ILE A 115 45.55 -10.55 2.65
C ILE A 115 44.97 -9.35 1.94
N SER A 116 43.82 -8.88 2.42
CA SER A 116 43.07 -7.77 1.82
C SER A 116 43.10 -6.56 2.73
N ALA A 117 43.32 -5.38 2.19
CA ALA A 117 43.17 -4.12 2.91
C ALA A 117 42.15 -3.22 2.22
N THR A 118 41.38 -2.45 3.02
CA THR A 118 40.38 -1.50 2.52
C THR A 118 40.66 -0.11 3.03
N ASP A 119 40.69 0.86 2.11
CA ASP A 119 40.87 2.28 2.44
C ASP A 119 40.10 3.18 1.47
N THR A 120 39.96 4.45 1.82
CA THR A 120 39.35 5.46 0.94
C THR A 120 40.26 5.85 -0.24
N LYS A 121 41.54 5.58 -0.14
CA LYS A 121 42.54 5.81 -1.19
C LYS A 121 43.08 4.48 -1.73
N ALA A 122 42.98 4.28 -3.04
CA ALA A 122 43.39 3.06 -3.71
C ALA A 122 44.86 2.69 -3.43
N GLN A 123 45.76 3.70 -3.44
CA GLN A 123 47.19 3.50 -3.16
C GLN A 123 47.46 3.07 -1.70
N GLN A 124 46.72 3.63 -0.74
CA GLN A 124 46.88 3.24 0.68
C GLN A 124 46.41 1.81 0.93
N ALA A 125 45.29 1.39 0.33
CA ALA A 125 44.81 0.02 0.41
C ALA A 125 45.90 -0.98 -0.09
N ALA A 126 46.51 -0.70 -1.24
CA ALA A 126 47.58 -1.54 -1.77
C ALA A 126 48.84 -1.54 -0.88
N ARG A 127 49.23 -0.39 -0.33
CA ARG A 127 50.37 -0.26 0.60
C ARG A 127 50.15 -1.06 1.89
N PHE A 128 48.94 -0.97 2.47
CA PHE A 128 48.58 -1.70 3.70
C PHE A 128 48.60 -3.20 3.48
N ALA A 129 47.95 -3.70 2.42
CA ALA A 129 48.00 -5.13 2.11
C ALA A 129 49.41 -5.66 1.90
N ASN A 130 50.24 -4.93 1.14
CA ASN A 130 51.63 -5.32 0.88
C ASN A 130 52.52 -5.23 2.13
N ALA A 131 52.35 -4.20 2.98
CA ALA A 131 53.12 -4.06 4.21
C ALA A 131 52.83 -5.20 5.20
N VAL A 132 51.55 -5.58 5.37
CA VAL A 132 51.17 -6.71 6.22
C VAL A 132 51.68 -8.02 5.65
N THR A 133 51.58 -8.22 4.33
CA THR A 133 52.14 -9.42 3.66
C THR A 133 53.63 -9.55 3.87
N THR A 134 54.37 -8.48 3.65
CA THR A 134 55.84 -8.46 3.84
C THR A 134 56.20 -8.73 5.31
N ALA A 135 55.51 -8.08 6.26
CA ALA A 135 55.76 -8.28 7.69
C ALA A 135 55.43 -9.72 8.12
N PHE A 136 54.36 -10.30 7.58
CA PHE A 136 53.96 -11.67 7.87
C PHE A 136 54.98 -12.70 7.33
N LEU A 137 55.42 -12.55 6.08
CA LEU A 137 56.43 -13.40 5.48
C LEU A 137 57.77 -13.31 6.24
N ALA A 138 58.20 -12.10 6.59
CA ALA A 138 59.41 -11.88 7.37
C ALA A 138 59.29 -12.51 8.78
N TRP A 139 58.12 -12.37 9.42
CA TRP A 139 57.88 -13.03 10.72
C TRP A 139 57.94 -14.56 10.60
N ARG A 140 57.38 -15.15 9.55
CA ARG A 140 57.38 -16.60 9.33
C ARG A 140 58.81 -17.12 9.17
N ILE A 141 59.62 -16.47 8.34
CA ILE A 141 61.05 -16.80 8.15
C ILE A 141 61.80 -16.70 9.47
N GLN A 142 61.61 -15.62 10.24
CA GLN A 142 62.25 -15.43 11.53
C GLN A 142 61.87 -16.51 12.55
N THR A 143 60.58 -16.86 12.60
CA THR A 143 60.09 -17.91 13.49
C THR A 143 60.70 -19.26 13.13
N GLN A 144 60.79 -19.60 11.84
CA GLN A 144 61.32 -20.82 11.34
C GLN A 144 62.84 -20.91 11.62
N GLN A 145 63.59 -19.82 11.43
CA GLN A 145 64.97 -19.71 11.81
C GLN A 145 65.21 -19.92 13.32
N THR A 146 64.30 -19.39 14.16
CA THR A 146 64.43 -19.55 15.62
C THR A 146 64.26 -21.01 16.04
N VAL A 147 63.25 -21.70 15.45
CA VAL A 147 62.99 -23.12 15.67
C VAL A 147 64.21 -23.96 15.21
N THR A 148 64.69 -23.67 14.00
CA THR A 148 65.91 -24.38 13.46
C THR A 148 67.14 -24.16 14.33
N ARG A 149 67.40 -22.95 14.85
CA ARG A 149 68.44 -22.65 15.79
C ARG A 149 68.38 -23.48 17.10
N ALA A 150 67.12 -23.55 17.64
CA ALA A 150 66.82 -24.34 18.84
C ALA A 150 67.10 -25.84 18.58
N GLN A 151 66.67 -26.33 17.41
CA GLN A 151 66.95 -27.71 16.99
C GLN A 151 68.45 -27.99 16.85
N ILE A 152 69.18 -27.10 16.21
CA ILE A 152 70.68 -27.21 16.11
C ILE A 152 71.31 -27.25 17.49
N ALA A 153 70.88 -26.41 18.45
CA ALA A 153 71.40 -26.41 19.80
C ALA A 153 71.11 -27.73 20.54
N THR A 154 69.96 -28.33 20.30
CA THR A 154 69.56 -29.63 20.88
C THR A 154 70.39 -30.77 20.28
N LEU A 155 70.51 -30.83 18.94
CA LEU A 155 71.33 -31.82 18.24
C LEU A 155 72.81 -31.74 18.66
N ARG A 156 73.37 -30.54 18.84
CA ARG A 156 74.75 -30.35 19.36
C ARG A 156 74.90 -30.89 20.77
N ARG A 157 73.96 -30.69 21.68
CA ARG A 157 73.98 -31.20 23.03
C ARG A 157 73.97 -32.75 23.04
N GLN A 158 73.07 -33.35 22.27
CA GLN A 158 72.96 -34.79 22.11
C GLN A 158 74.21 -35.40 21.56
N LEU A 159 74.83 -34.77 20.56
CA LEU A 159 76.08 -35.21 19.98
C LEU A 159 77.25 -35.12 21.00
N ALA A 160 77.38 -34.04 21.78
CA ALA A 160 78.38 -33.86 22.79
C ALA A 160 78.27 -34.90 23.92
N ASP A 161 77.02 -35.19 24.36
CA ASP A 161 76.72 -36.21 25.38
C ASP A 161 77.11 -37.64 24.93
N LEU A 162 76.80 -38.00 23.67
CA LEU A 162 77.25 -39.28 23.09
C LEU A 162 78.75 -39.40 22.91
N VAL A 163 79.44 -38.37 22.48
CA VAL A 163 80.85 -38.32 22.35
C VAL A 163 81.53 -38.44 23.73
N ALA A 164 80.97 -37.79 24.77
CA ALA A 164 81.52 -37.87 26.14
C ALA A 164 81.35 -39.27 26.78
N ARG A 165 80.41 -40.09 26.34
CA ARG A 165 80.20 -41.47 26.78
C ARG A 165 81.27 -42.46 26.21
N GLY A 166 82.08 -42.06 25.25
CA GLY A 166 83.28 -42.83 24.78
C GLY A 166 82.94 -44.02 23.88
N ALA A 167 83.79 -45.07 23.89
CA ALA A 167 83.73 -46.20 22.97
C ALA A 167 82.47 -47.07 23.01
N ALA A 168 81.54 -46.80 23.93
CA ALA A 168 80.20 -47.47 24.00
C ALA A 168 79.12 -46.79 23.14
N ALA A 169 79.41 -45.66 22.49
CA ALA A 169 78.46 -44.96 21.68
C ALA A 169 78.35 -45.55 20.27
N ASP A 170 77.19 -45.85 19.83
CA ASP A 170 76.90 -46.36 18.49
C ASP A 170 77.33 -45.34 17.42
N GLN A 171 78.35 -45.70 16.63
CA GLN A 171 78.82 -44.80 15.55
C GLN A 171 77.77 -44.49 14.50
N THR A 172 76.79 -45.36 14.32
CA THR A 172 75.70 -45.14 13.38
C THR A 172 74.76 -43.99 13.85
N VAL A 173 74.52 -43.90 15.18
CA VAL A 173 73.75 -42.82 15.77
C VAL A 173 74.49 -41.50 15.71
N ILE A 174 75.85 -41.51 15.91
CA ILE A 174 76.64 -40.29 15.78
C ILE A 174 76.62 -39.77 14.34
N ALA A 175 76.78 -40.65 13.35
CA ALA A 175 76.71 -40.27 11.94
C ALA A 175 75.34 -39.75 11.53
N ALA A 176 74.30 -40.38 12.04
CA ALA A 176 72.90 -39.89 11.79
C ALA A 176 72.69 -38.49 12.38
N LEU A 177 73.09 -38.23 13.62
CA LEU A 177 72.98 -36.91 14.26
C LEU A 177 73.84 -35.85 13.56
N GLN A 178 75.03 -36.21 13.06
CA GLN A 178 75.85 -35.31 12.26
C GLN A 178 75.18 -34.96 10.92
N GLY A 179 74.55 -35.94 10.27
CA GLY A 179 73.76 -35.70 9.06
C GLY A 179 72.58 -34.76 9.33
N GLN A 180 71.81 -34.96 10.41
CA GLN A 180 70.73 -34.08 10.81
C GLN A 180 71.20 -32.64 11.13
N LEU A 181 72.36 -32.53 11.82
CA LEU A 181 72.98 -31.26 12.13
C LEU A 181 73.41 -30.50 10.86
N ALA A 182 74.01 -31.24 9.90
CA ALA A 182 74.38 -30.66 8.61
C ALA A 182 73.17 -30.18 7.82
N ALA A 183 72.07 -30.97 7.78
CA ALA A 183 70.81 -30.60 7.14
C ALA A 183 70.21 -29.37 7.80
N ALA A 184 70.15 -29.32 9.13
CA ALA A 184 69.64 -28.18 9.87
C ALA A 184 70.45 -26.89 9.67
N ARG A 185 71.81 -27.03 9.55
CA ARG A 185 72.65 -25.89 9.21
C ARG A 185 72.43 -25.38 7.77
N ALA A 186 72.31 -26.30 6.82
CA ALA A 186 71.97 -25.93 5.43
C ALA A 186 70.63 -25.20 5.35
N GLN A 187 69.62 -25.65 6.09
CA GLN A 187 68.31 -24.98 6.17
C GLN A 187 68.42 -23.60 6.84
N LEU A 188 69.30 -23.40 7.81
CA LEU A 188 69.51 -22.08 8.41
C LEU A 188 70.24 -21.12 7.48
N GLN A 189 71.16 -21.61 6.61
CA GLN A 189 71.85 -20.79 5.60
C GLN A 189 70.96 -20.41 4.44
N ASN A 190 70.07 -21.31 4.04
CA ASN A 190 69.07 -21.07 2.97
C ASN A 190 67.63 -21.27 3.53
N PRO A 191 67.14 -20.29 4.26
CA PRO A 191 65.79 -20.40 4.85
C PRO A 191 64.72 -20.41 3.75
N SER A 192 64.19 -21.57 3.48
CA SER A 192 62.99 -21.71 2.63
C SER A 192 61.77 -21.52 3.48
N SER A 193 60.91 -20.61 3.11
CA SER A 193 59.58 -20.44 3.74
C SER A 193 58.58 -21.36 3.07
N ASP A 194 57.69 -21.94 3.86
CA ASP A 194 56.50 -22.65 3.40
C ASP A 194 55.44 -21.68 2.83
N LEU A 195 55.71 -20.38 2.96
CA LEU A 195 54.88 -19.30 2.39
C LEU A 195 55.67 -18.60 1.29
N SER A 196 55.05 -18.44 0.13
CA SER A 196 55.57 -17.68 -1.00
C SER A 196 54.60 -16.64 -1.50
N LEU A 197 55.07 -15.43 -1.81
CA LEU A 197 54.27 -14.40 -2.42
C LEU A 197 54.01 -14.77 -3.87
N VAL A 198 52.72 -15.01 -4.22
CA VAL A 198 52.29 -15.27 -5.61
C VAL A 198 51.98 -13.95 -6.33
N GLN A 199 51.26 -13.08 -5.64
CA GLN A 199 50.86 -11.82 -6.23
C GLN A 199 50.84 -10.71 -5.16
N ALA A 200 51.55 -9.63 -5.42
CA ALA A 200 51.46 -8.42 -4.61
C ALA A 200 50.13 -7.69 -4.88
N ALA A 201 49.64 -7.01 -3.84
CA ALA A 201 48.43 -6.20 -4.00
C ALA A 201 48.66 -5.06 -4.98
N ALA A 202 47.97 -5.10 -6.09
CA ALA A 202 47.92 -4.02 -7.07
C ALA A 202 47.01 -2.87 -6.62
N VAL A 203 47.27 -1.67 -7.11
CA VAL A 203 46.38 -0.51 -6.87
C VAL A 203 45.08 -0.73 -7.62
N PRO A 204 43.93 -0.82 -6.91
CA PRO A 204 42.63 -1.06 -7.56
C PRO A 204 42.21 0.13 -8.39
N GLY A 205 41.79 -0.11 -9.63
CA GLY A 205 41.30 0.93 -10.54
C GLY A 205 39.86 1.38 -10.30
N GLN A 206 39.08 0.60 -9.57
CA GLN A 206 37.69 0.86 -9.26
C GLN A 206 37.38 0.70 -7.76
N PRO A 207 36.48 1.48 -7.18
CA PRO A 207 36.06 1.32 -5.81
C PRO A 207 35.33 -0.02 -5.61
N TYR A 208 35.57 -0.64 -4.46
CA TYR A 208 34.88 -1.87 -4.03
C TYR A 208 33.44 -1.57 -3.54
N THR A 209 33.25 -0.42 -2.91
CA THR A 209 31.96 0.12 -2.47
C THR A 209 31.95 1.64 -2.68
N PRO A 210 30.78 2.25 -2.89
CA PRO A 210 29.43 1.69 -3.03
C PRO A 210 29.17 1.07 -4.41
N HIS A 211 28.07 0.31 -4.49
CA HIS A 211 27.56 -0.21 -5.76
C HIS A 211 26.25 0.52 -6.14
N PRO A 212 26.28 1.70 -6.75
CA PRO A 212 25.10 2.54 -6.94
C PRO A 212 24.00 1.86 -7.76
N TYR A 213 24.35 1.12 -8.80
CA TYR A 213 23.36 0.40 -9.63
C TYR A 213 22.71 -0.78 -8.90
N ARG A 214 23.45 -1.51 -8.06
CA ARG A 214 22.89 -2.57 -7.22
C ARG A 214 21.94 -2.01 -6.17
N ASN A 215 22.33 -0.90 -5.54
CA ASN A 215 21.53 -0.22 -4.53
C ASN A 215 20.27 0.41 -5.17
N LEU A 216 20.36 0.92 -6.40
CA LEU A 216 19.22 1.36 -7.19
C LEU A 216 18.24 0.20 -7.44
N ALA A 217 18.72 -0.94 -7.89
CA ALA A 217 17.86 -2.11 -8.17
C ALA A 217 17.13 -2.59 -6.91
N ILE A 218 17.85 -2.67 -5.77
CA ILE A 218 17.26 -3.02 -4.47
C ILE A 218 16.24 -1.94 -4.04
N GLY A 219 16.57 -0.67 -4.23
CA GLY A 219 15.69 0.45 -3.93
C GLY A 219 14.40 0.45 -4.76
N LEU A 220 14.50 0.16 -6.06
CA LEU A 220 13.33 0.05 -6.95
C LEU A 220 12.43 -1.13 -6.55
N LEU A 221 13.01 -2.29 -6.25
CA LEU A 221 12.23 -3.46 -5.80
C LEU A 221 11.53 -3.18 -4.47
N SER A 222 12.24 -2.63 -3.51
CA SER A 222 11.68 -2.26 -2.20
C SER A 222 10.60 -1.18 -2.34
N GLY A 223 10.83 -0.17 -3.18
CA GLY A 223 9.85 0.88 -3.48
C GLY A 223 8.60 0.35 -4.14
N LEU A 224 8.72 -0.63 -5.05
CA LEU A 224 7.58 -1.31 -5.67
C LEU A 224 6.74 -2.06 -4.62
N LEU A 225 7.37 -2.84 -3.77
CA LEU A 225 6.68 -3.57 -2.70
C LEU A 225 5.99 -2.63 -1.71
N LEU A 226 6.67 -1.56 -1.29
CA LEU A 226 6.09 -0.54 -0.41
C LEU A 226 4.93 0.21 -1.08
N GLY A 227 5.03 0.52 -2.38
CA GLY A 227 3.97 1.16 -3.14
C GLY A 227 2.72 0.29 -3.27
N ILE A 228 2.88 -1.00 -3.53
CA ILE A 228 1.79 -1.97 -3.55
C ILE A 228 1.16 -2.06 -2.15
N PHE A 229 1.96 -2.21 -1.10
CA PHE A 229 1.46 -2.28 0.28
C PHE A 229 0.70 -1.02 0.68
N ALA A 230 1.23 0.17 0.39
CA ALA A 230 0.57 1.45 0.65
C ALA A 230 -0.76 1.58 -0.10
N THR A 231 -0.85 1.05 -1.32
CA THR A 231 -2.08 1.01 -2.12
C THR A 231 -3.15 0.17 -1.42
N PHE A 232 -2.81 -1.03 -0.95
CA PHE A 232 -3.74 -1.89 -0.20
C PHE A 232 -4.16 -1.28 1.14
N LEU A 233 -3.22 -0.65 1.84
CA LEU A 233 -3.53 0.03 3.10
C LEU A 233 -4.49 1.19 2.89
N ARG A 234 -4.26 2.01 1.87
CA ARG A 234 -5.13 3.13 1.49
C ARG A 234 -6.53 2.65 1.09
N GLU A 235 -6.60 1.57 0.31
CA GLU A 235 -7.87 0.96 -0.09
C GLU A 235 -8.63 0.43 1.12
N ARG A 236 -7.95 -0.20 2.08
CA ARG A 236 -8.56 -0.70 3.32
C ARG A 236 -9.08 0.42 4.23
N MET A 237 -8.44 1.58 4.24
CA MET A 237 -8.84 2.73 5.05
C MET A 237 -9.98 3.54 4.43
N GLY A 238 -10.15 3.52 3.11
CA GLY A 238 -11.11 4.34 2.36
C GLY A 238 -12.15 3.56 1.57
N ARG A 239 -12.57 2.39 2.02
CA ARG A 239 -13.53 1.54 1.29
C ARG A 239 -14.88 2.21 1.10
N ARG A 240 -15.03 2.87 -0.05
CA ARG A 240 -16.35 3.26 -0.60
C ARG A 240 -17.10 2.00 -1.01
N LEU A 241 -18.40 2.10 -1.17
CA LEU A 241 -19.18 1.01 -1.75
C LEU A 241 -18.85 0.87 -3.25
N TYR A 242 -18.55 -0.36 -3.68
CA TYR A 242 -18.09 -0.62 -5.05
C TYR A 242 -19.16 -1.20 -5.97
N GLY A 243 -20.21 -1.80 -5.43
CA GLY A 243 -21.23 -2.46 -6.22
C GLY A 243 -22.62 -2.32 -5.63
N ILE A 244 -23.62 -2.60 -6.45
CA ILE A 244 -25.03 -2.59 -6.07
C ILE A 244 -25.27 -3.69 -5.04
N GLU A 245 -24.77 -4.90 -5.28
CA GLU A 245 -24.90 -6.06 -4.40
C GLU A 245 -24.32 -5.81 -3.01
N GLU A 246 -23.18 -5.13 -2.93
CA GLU A 246 -22.60 -4.74 -1.66
C GLU A 246 -23.46 -3.73 -0.91
N ALA A 247 -24.06 -2.79 -1.63
CA ALA A 247 -24.99 -1.83 -1.04
C ALA A 247 -26.23 -2.56 -0.51
N GLU A 248 -26.83 -3.45 -1.28
CA GLU A 248 -27.98 -4.28 -0.87
C GLU A 248 -27.68 -5.12 0.36
N GLN A 249 -26.50 -5.76 0.42
CA GLN A 249 -26.07 -6.52 1.59
C GLN A 249 -25.93 -5.66 2.86
N ILE A 250 -25.30 -4.48 2.74
CA ILE A 250 -25.08 -3.60 3.90
C ILE A 250 -26.40 -2.97 4.37
N TYR A 251 -27.21 -2.51 3.43
CA TYR A 251 -28.52 -1.91 3.74
C TYR A 251 -29.58 -2.97 4.04
N ALA A 252 -29.31 -4.23 3.76
CA ALA A 252 -30.24 -5.37 3.90
C ALA A 252 -31.59 -5.10 3.22
N ARG A 253 -31.57 -4.42 2.07
CA ARG A 253 -32.75 -4.04 1.28
C ARG A 253 -32.45 -4.15 -0.21
N PRO A 254 -33.44 -4.60 -1.02
CA PRO A 254 -33.28 -4.66 -2.46
C PRO A 254 -33.17 -3.26 -3.06
N SER A 255 -32.42 -3.16 -4.16
CA SER A 255 -32.39 -1.95 -4.97
C SER A 255 -33.67 -1.83 -5.81
N LEU A 256 -34.36 -0.71 -5.68
CA LEU A 256 -35.48 -0.37 -6.53
C LEU A 256 -35.07 0.11 -7.92
N GLY A 257 -33.81 0.47 -8.07
CA GLY A 257 -33.21 0.84 -9.34
C GLY A 257 -31.91 1.62 -9.19
N VAL A 258 -31.25 1.75 -10.31
CA VAL A 258 -29.91 2.32 -10.42
C VAL A 258 -29.96 3.58 -11.27
N VAL A 259 -29.48 4.69 -10.69
CA VAL A 259 -29.45 5.98 -11.38
C VAL A 259 -28.02 6.23 -11.88
N PRO A 260 -27.84 6.40 -13.20
CA PRO A 260 -26.54 6.64 -13.79
C PRO A 260 -25.94 7.98 -13.34
N HIS A 261 -24.62 8.08 -13.42
CA HIS A 261 -23.91 9.30 -13.09
C HIS A 261 -24.27 10.43 -14.07
N VAL A 262 -24.85 11.50 -13.56
CA VAL A 262 -25.14 12.71 -14.35
C VAL A 262 -23.87 13.54 -14.47
N GLY A 263 -23.45 13.85 -15.70
CA GLY A 263 -22.19 14.55 -16.01
C GLY A 263 -22.07 15.95 -15.36
N ALA A 264 -20.87 16.52 -15.43
CA ALA A 264 -20.55 17.81 -14.80
C ALA A 264 -21.39 18.99 -15.30
N ALA A 265 -21.85 18.97 -16.54
CA ALA A 265 -22.70 20.01 -17.13
C ALA A 265 -24.06 20.15 -16.42
N ALA A 266 -24.64 19.05 -15.97
CA ALA A 266 -25.90 19.07 -15.22
C ALA A 266 -25.72 19.43 -13.73
N ARG A 267 -24.49 19.42 -13.19
CA ARG A 267 -24.22 19.83 -11.80
C ARG A 267 -24.33 21.33 -11.58
N GLY A 268 -24.02 22.14 -12.61
CA GLY A 268 -24.15 23.61 -12.59
C GLY A 268 -25.60 24.08 -12.77
N ASN A 269 -26.42 23.30 -13.48
CA ASN A 269 -27.82 23.60 -13.72
C ASN A 269 -28.69 22.43 -13.22
N ARG A 270 -29.22 22.54 -11.99
CA ARG A 270 -30.03 21.48 -11.36
C ARG A 270 -31.33 21.20 -12.11
N ARG A 271 -31.88 22.16 -12.84
CA ARG A 271 -33.03 21.95 -13.70
C ARG A 271 -32.72 20.98 -14.85
N ALA A 272 -31.54 21.03 -15.39
CA ALA A 272 -31.06 20.09 -16.42
C ALA A 272 -30.84 18.66 -15.88
N ALA A 273 -30.84 18.47 -14.56
CA ALA A 273 -30.75 17.17 -13.92
C ALA A 273 -32.10 16.46 -13.79
N ILE A 274 -33.21 17.11 -14.15
CA ILE A 274 -34.52 16.44 -14.29
C ILE A 274 -34.56 15.76 -15.64
N ALA A 275 -34.96 14.48 -15.63
CA ALA A 275 -35.08 13.69 -16.84
C ALA A 275 -36.17 14.22 -17.74
N ASN A 276 -35.94 14.24 -19.04
CA ASN A 276 -37.01 14.51 -20.01
C ASN A 276 -37.80 13.22 -20.24
N TYR A 277 -39.03 13.19 -19.69
CA TYR A 277 -39.91 12.02 -19.76
C TYR A 277 -40.66 11.91 -21.11
N GLY A 278 -40.60 12.96 -21.96
CA GLY A 278 -41.08 12.91 -23.34
C GLY A 278 -40.13 12.24 -24.32
N GLY A 279 -38.88 11.94 -23.90
CA GLY A 279 -37.81 11.33 -24.70
C GLY A 279 -37.26 10.01 -24.13
N SER A 280 -36.39 9.37 -24.90
CA SER A 280 -35.70 8.13 -24.52
C SER A 280 -34.34 8.40 -23.82
N SER A 281 -34.32 9.13 -22.70
CA SER A 281 -33.08 9.33 -21.97
C SER A 281 -32.82 8.18 -20.98
N THR A 282 -31.59 7.74 -20.85
CA THR A 282 -31.16 6.70 -19.88
C THR A 282 -31.59 7.08 -18.45
N LEU A 283 -31.58 8.36 -18.13
CA LEU A 283 -32.02 8.87 -16.84
C LEU A 283 -33.50 8.68 -16.64
N ALA A 284 -34.32 8.99 -17.66
CA ALA A 284 -35.77 8.79 -17.60
C ALA A 284 -36.12 7.31 -17.43
N GLU A 285 -35.40 6.43 -18.11
CA GLU A 285 -35.64 4.99 -18.02
C GLU A 285 -35.29 4.45 -16.62
N ALA A 286 -34.21 4.91 -16.02
CA ALA A 286 -33.85 4.55 -14.65
C ALA A 286 -34.99 4.89 -13.66
N TYR A 287 -35.59 6.08 -13.79
CA TYR A 287 -36.71 6.47 -12.91
C TYR A 287 -38.07 5.82 -13.27
N ARG A 288 -38.29 5.42 -14.53
CA ARG A 288 -39.40 4.57 -14.91
C ARG A 288 -39.31 3.20 -14.23
N THR A 289 -38.12 2.60 -14.22
CA THR A 289 -37.85 1.35 -13.51
C THR A 289 -38.09 1.48 -12.01
N ILE A 290 -37.57 2.54 -11.36
CA ILE A 290 -37.80 2.80 -9.94
C ILE A 290 -39.30 2.96 -9.64
N ARG A 291 -40.03 3.71 -10.47
CA ARG A 291 -41.46 3.88 -10.34
C ARG A 291 -42.20 2.54 -10.45
N THR A 292 -41.87 1.71 -11.46
CA THR A 292 -42.49 0.40 -11.65
C THR A 292 -42.23 -0.52 -10.48
N ASN A 293 -41.01 -0.58 -9.97
CA ASN A 293 -40.70 -1.37 -8.80
C ASN A 293 -41.38 -0.86 -7.54
N LEU A 294 -41.52 0.45 -7.37
CA LEU A 294 -42.31 1.04 -6.29
C LEU A 294 -43.79 0.69 -6.40
N ALA A 295 -44.33 0.64 -7.61
CA ALA A 295 -45.72 0.24 -7.84
C ALA A 295 -46.02 -1.21 -7.44
N LEU A 296 -45.03 -2.12 -7.58
CA LEU A 296 -45.15 -3.52 -7.12
C LEU A 296 -45.30 -3.60 -5.59
N PHE A 297 -44.59 -2.76 -4.84
CA PHE A 297 -44.79 -2.68 -3.37
C PHE A 297 -46.20 -2.16 -3.01
N ARG A 298 -46.76 -1.23 -3.80
CA ARG A 298 -48.13 -0.72 -3.59
C ARG A 298 -49.22 -1.75 -3.79
N LEU A 299 -48.99 -2.76 -4.62
CA LEU A 299 -49.94 -3.88 -4.79
C LEU A 299 -50.09 -4.70 -3.52
N ASN A 300 -49.05 -4.77 -2.70
CA ASN A 300 -49.02 -5.51 -1.45
C ASN A 300 -49.47 -4.64 -0.24
N GLU A 301 -49.31 -3.31 -0.33
CA GLU A 301 -49.58 -2.38 0.75
C GLU A 301 -50.44 -1.19 0.20
N ALA A 302 -51.74 -1.32 0.29
CA ALA A 302 -52.69 -0.33 -0.24
C ALA A 302 -52.58 1.08 0.37
N SER A 303 -51.80 1.28 1.43
CA SER A 303 -51.65 2.55 2.16
C SER A 303 -50.41 3.36 1.79
N LEU A 304 -49.58 2.95 0.83
CA LEU A 304 -48.30 3.58 0.47
C LEU A 304 -48.53 4.93 -0.28
N LYS A 305 -48.94 5.95 0.46
CA LYS A 305 -49.15 7.32 -0.09
C LYS A 305 -47.99 8.27 0.25
N THR A 306 -47.46 8.19 1.46
CA THR A 306 -46.43 9.13 1.95
C THR A 306 -45.05 8.43 2.04
N ILE A 307 -44.05 8.98 1.35
CA ILE A 307 -42.74 8.38 1.23
C ILE A 307 -41.67 9.40 1.58
N VAL A 308 -40.81 9.07 2.53
CA VAL A 308 -39.58 9.85 2.83
C VAL A 308 -38.44 9.35 2.00
N ILE A 309 -37.70 10.26 1.39
CA ILE A 309 -36.45 9.98 0.67
C ILE A 309 -35.28 10.62 1.44
N SER A 310 -34.41 9.80 1.93
CA SER A 310 -33.20 10.21 2.67
C SER A 310 -31.97 9.48 2.21
N SER A 311 -30.82 9.79 2.78
CA SER A 311 -29.52 9.15 2.50
C SER A 311 -28.70 9.04 3.78
N ALA A 312 -27.63 8.26 3.79
CA ALA A 312 -26.77 8.19 4.96
C ALA A 312 -25.99 9.50 5.18
N MET A 313 -25.48 10.11 4.10
CA MET A 313 -24.60 11.29 4.14
C MET A 313 -25.08 12.38 3.17
N PRO A 314 -24.66 13.65 3.36
CA PRO A 314 -24.92 14.72 2.40
C PRO A 314 -24.31 14.44 1.01
N GLY A 315 -25.02 14.84 -0.06
CA GLY A 315 -24.51 14.79 -1.42
C GLY A 315 -24.65 13.43 -2.13
N GLU A 316 -25.46 12.51 -1.59
CA GLU A 316 -25.76 11.23 -2.24
C GLU A 316 -26.86 11.31 -3.31
N GLY A 317 -27.51 12.45 -3.46
CA GLY A 317 -28.47 12.70 -4.53
C GLY A 317 -29.93 12.59 -4.10
N LYS A 318 -30.27 12.57 -2.79
CA LYS A 318 -31.63 12.47 -2.28
C LYS A 318 -32.61 13.44 -2.94
N SER A 319 -32.29 14.75 -3.01
CA SER A 319 -33.17 15.75 -3.62
C SER A 319 -33.32 15.60 -5.14
N ALA A 320 -32.25 15.12 -5.83
CA ALA A 320 -32.34 14.78 -7.24
C ALA A 320 -33.25 13.58 -7.48
N VAL A 321 -33.16 12.58 -6.61
CA VAL A 321 -34.01 11.39 -6.65
C VAL A 321 -35.44 11.78 -6.37
N THR A 322 -35.72 12.60 -5.34
CA THR A 322 -37.04 13.09 -5.01
C THR A 322 -37.65 13.83 -6.19
N ALA A 323 -36.93 14.78 -6.79
CA ALA A 323 -37.42 15.57 -7.92
C ALA A 323 -37.76 14.71 -9.15
N ASN A 324 -36.86 13.79 -9.51
CA ASN A 324 -37.04 12.93 -10.67
C ASN A 324 -38.12 11.86 -10.45
N LEU A 325 -38.19 11.27 -9.26
CA LEU A 325 -39.25 10.30 -8.94
C LEU A 325 -40.62 10.98 -8.93
N ALA A 326 -40.72 12.21 -8.39
CA ALA A 326 -41.95 13.00 -8.44
C ALA A 326 -42.41 13.28 -9.89
N ALA A 327 -41.44 13.67 -10.76
CA ALA A 327 -41.72 13.89 -12.17
C ALA A 327 -42.12 12.58 -12.89
N ALA A 328 -41.45 11.44 -12.57
CA ALA A 328 -41.77 10.13 -13.15
C ALA A 328 -43.21 9.65 -12.76
N LEU A 329 -43.59 9.87 -11.52
CA LEU A 329 -44.94 9.53 -11.04
C LEU A 329 -46.00 10.43 -11.67
N ALA A 330 -45.79 11.75 -11.72
CA ALA A 330 -46.68 12.68 -12.35
C ALA A 330 -46.86 12.42 -13.86
N SER A 331 -45.75 12.09 -14.56
CA SER A 331 -45.81 11.73 -15.99
C SER A 331 -46.60 10.46 -16.28
N SER A 332 -46.90 9.64 -15.27
CA SER A 332 -47.72 8.43 -15.39
C SER A 332 -49.19 8.62 -14.96
N GLY A 333 -49.59 9.85 -14.71
CA GLY A 333 -51.00 10.17 -14.40
C GLY A 333 -51.33 10.36 -12.91
N HIS A 334 -50.31 10.31 -12.01
CA HIS A 334 -50.56 10.52 -10.58
C HIS A 334 -50.53 12.00 -10.20
N ASN A 335 -51.37 12.38 -9.23
CA ASN A 335 -51.27 13.67 -8.55
C ASN A 335 -50.23 13.56 -7.43
N VAL A 336 -49.09 14.25 -7.59
CA VAL A 336 -47.93 14.13 -6.72
C VAL A 336 -47.65 15.45 -6.01
N LEU A 337 -47.38 15.37 -4.70
CA LEU A 337 -46.86 16.47 -3.91
C LEU A 337 -45.42 16.16 -3.52
N ALA A 338 -44.49 17.02 -3.90
CA ALA A 338 -43.10 16.95 -3.44
C ALA A 338 -42.85 18.02 -2.36
N ILE A 339 -42.41 17.63 -1.19
CA ILE A 339 -42.19 18.48 -0.01
C ILE A 339 -40.71 18.60 0.31
N SER A 340 -40.20 19.83 0.41
CA SER A 340 -38.84 20.12 0.85
C SER A 340 -38.78 20.08 2.38
N ALA A 341 -38.49 18.89 2.94
CA ALA A 341 -38.42 18.66 4.38
C ALA A 341 -36.98 18.70 4.95
N ASP A 342 -35.97 18.94 4.12
CA ASP A 342 -34.63 19.28 4.57
C ASP A 342 -34.55 20.78 4.89
N LEU A 343 -35.04 21.17 6.06
CA LEU A 343 -35.09 22.56 6.50
C LEU A 343 -33.71 23.16 6.80
N ARG A 344 -32.69 22.29 6.99
CA ARG A 344 -31.30 22.71 7.28
C ARG A 344 -30.53 23.07 6.01
N SER A 345 -30.81 22.36 4.91
CA SER A 345 -30.12 22.58 3.63
C SER A 345 -31.06 22.32 2.45
N PRO A 346 -32.15 23.14 2.34
CA PRO A 346 -33.16 22.94 1.32
C PRO A 346 -32.54 23.06 -0.07
N SER A 347 -32.91 22.14 -0.95
CA SER A 347 -32.35 22.09 -2.30
C SER A 347 -33.36 21.66 -3.37
N LEU A 348 -34.49 21.12 -2.99
CA LEU A 348 -35.52 20.59 -3.91
C LEU A 348 -36.04 21.66 -4.85
N HIS A 349 -36.30 22.88 -4.36
CA HIS A 349 -36.78 24.04 -5.14
C HIS A 349 -35.86 24.39 -6.33
N LYS A 350 -34.55 24.09 -6.22
CA LYS A 350 -33.58 24.40 -7.28
C LYS A 350 -33.74 23.50 -8.52
N TYR A 351 -34.32 22.33 -8.35
CA TYR A 351 -34.62 21.43 -9.46
C TYR A 351 -35.77 21.88 -10.30
N PHE A 352 -36.73 22.59 -9.69
CA PHE A 352 -37.96 23.08 -10.35
C PHE A 352 -37.91 24.57 -10.71
N ALA A 353 -36.79 25.24 -10.39
CA ALA A 353 -36.62 26.69 -10.60
C ALA A 353 -37.70 27.54 -9.95
N GLN A 354 -38.29 27.06 -8.88
CA GLN A 354 -39.25 27.81 -8.08
C GLN A 354 -38.54 28.57 -6.96
N ARG A 355 -38.93 29.82 -6.76
CA ARG A 355 -38.47 30.69 -5.67
C ARG A 355 -39.73 31.28 -5.08
N ASP A 356 -40.28 30.60 -4.06
CA ASP A 356 -41.47 31.10 -3.40
C ASP A 356 -41.16 31.43 -1.95
N SER A 357 -41.80 32.47 -1.46
CA SER A 357 -41.74 32.93 -0.07
C SER A 357 -42.62 32.12 0.87
N GLU A 358 -43.60 31.41 0.33
CA GLU A 358 -44.53 30.57 1.10
C GLU A 358 -44.24 29.10 0.87
N GLY A 359 -43.99 28.37 1.94
CA GLY A 359 -43.60 26.96 1.87
C GLY A 359 -44.07 26.13 3.06
N LEU A 360 -43.31 25.08 3.36
CA LEU A 360 -43.68 24.16 4.43
C LEU A 360 -43.74 24.84 5.82
N LEU A 361 -42.88 25.81 6.10
CA LEU A 361 -42.83 26.49 7.39
C LEU A 361 -44.09 27.36 7.60
N GLU A 362 -44.52 28.10 6.58
CA GLU A 362 -45.65 28.99 6.59
C GLU A 362 -46.97 28.19 6.71
N VAL A 363 -47.02 26.98 6.14
CA VAL A 363 -48.18 26.08 6.34
C VAL A 363 -48.20 25.54 7.77
N LEU A 364 -47.02 25.16 8.32
CA LEU A 364 -46.94 24.62 9.68
C LEU A 364 -47.18 25.70 10.77
N SER A 365 -46.85 26.97 10.50
CA SER A 365 -47.17 28.10 11.36
C SER A 365 -48.63 28.56 11.25
N GLY A 366 -49.36 28.10 10.23
CA GLY A 366 -50.76 28.51 9.97
C GLY A 366 -50.89 29.85 9.23
N GLU A 367 -49.81 30.38 8.67
CA GLU A 367 -49.80 31.64 7.90
C GLU A 367 -50.44 31.47 6.52
N THR A 368 -50.39 30.26 5.96
CA THR A 368 -50.96 29.90 4.66
C THR A 368 -51.54 28.49 4.68
N THR A 369 -52.38 28.17 3.68
CA THR A 369 -52.93 26.81 3.52
C THR A 369 -52.07 25.97 2.60
N LEU A 370 -52.20 24.63 2.69
CA LEU A 370 -51.51 23.70 1.78
C LEU A 370 -51.85 24.01 0.33
N GLU A 371 -53.12 24.30 0.01
CA GLU A 371 -53.57 24.61 -1.34
C GLU A 371 -52.86 25.84 -1.94
N ASN A 372 -52.67 26.86 -1.13
CA ASN A 372 -52.00 28.11 -1.56
C ASN A 372 -50.49 27.95 -1.68
N ALA A 373 -49.86 27.20 -0.76
CA ALA A 373 -48.40 27.03 -0.73
C ALA A 373 -47.88 25.96 -1.71
N ALA A 374 -48.69 24.95 -2.04
CA ALA A 374 -48.33 23.89 -2.97
C ALA A 374 -48.42 24.39 -4.42
N LYS A 375 -47.29 24.86 -4.96
CA LYS A 375 -47.24 25.45 -6.30
C LYS A 375 -47.14 24.37 -7.39
N PRO A 376 -47.94 24.50 -8.49
CA PRO A 376 -47.85 23.57 -9.61
C PRO A 376 -46.50 23.67 -10.31
N VAL A 377 -45.96 22.53 -10.72
CA VAL A 377 -44.67 22.40 -11.44
C VAL A 377 -44.95 22.08 -12.91
N VAL A 378 -44.40 22.90 -13.80
CA VAL A 378 -44.38 22.59 -15.24
C VAL A 378 -43.18 21.71 -15.55
N LEU A 379 -43.44 20.45 -15.90
CA LEU A 379 -42.40 19.52 -16.33
C LEU A 379 -41.93 19.83 -17.75
N VAL A 380 -40.61 19.76 -17.97
CA VAL A 380 -40.00 20.02 -19.28
C VAL A 380 -40.17 18.78 -20.17
N GLY A 381 -40.71 18.95 -21.37
CA GLY A 381 -40.89 17.91 -22.39
C GLY A 381 -42.37 17.78 -22.79
N ASP A 382 -42.62 17.32 -24.04
CA ASP A 382 -43.93 16.98 -24.53
C ASP A 382 -44.53 15.82 -23.71
N MET A 383 -45.11 16.13 -22.59
CA MET A 383 -45.94 15.17 -21.88
C MET A 383 -47.21 14.95 -22.73
N PRO A 384 -47.55 13.72 -23.08
CA PRO A 384 -48.80 13.50 -23.75
C PRO A 384 -49.91 14.04 -22.84
N ALA A 385 -50.64 15.03 -23.32
CA ALA A 385 -51.76 15.68 -22.61
C ALA A 385 -52.87 14.69 -22.14
N LYS A 386 -52.68 13.41 -22.43
CA LYS A 386 -53.64 12.32 -22.17
C LYS A 386 -53.49 11.67 -20.77
N THR A 387 -52.43 11.94 -19.99
CA THR A 387 -52.20 11.21 -18.73
C THR A 387 -52.81 11.89 -17.49
N GLY A 388 -53.16 13.18 -17.53
CA GLY A 388 -53.91 13.88 -16.47
C GLY A 388 -53.17 14.06 -15.13
N GLY A 389 -51.91 13.58 -14.98
CA GLY A 389 -51.15 13.69 -13.73
C GLY A 389 -50.62 15.10 -13.48
N ARG A 390 -50.46 15.47 -12.22
CA ARG A 390 -50.00 16.79 -11.79
C ARG A 390 -48.86 16.65 -10.77
N LEU A 391 -47.89 17.54 -10.83
CA LEU A 391 -46.86 17.69 -9.81
C LEU A 391 -47.04 19.04 -9.12
N SER A 392 -47.11 19.03 -7.81
CA SER A 392 -47.06 20.24 -6.97
C SER A 392 -45.82 20.18 -6.07
N LEU A 393 -45.18 21.32 -5.85
CA LEU A 393 -44.04 21.48 -4.97
C LEU A 393 -44.43 22.33 -3.76
N LEU A 394 -44.26 21.79 -2.57
CA LEU A 394 -44.21 22.55 -1.33
C LEU A 394 -42.75 22.82 -0.98
N ALA A 395 -42.26 23.96 -1.41
CA ALA A 395 -40.90 24.37 -1.24
C ALA A 395 -40.59 24.77 0.22
N ASN A 396 -39.36 25.03 0.54
CA ASN A 396 -38.99 25.68 1.77
C ASN A 396 -37.65 26.42 1.58
N GLU A 397 -37.49 27.56 2.20
CA GLU A 397 -36.22 28.24 2.40
C GLU A 397 -35.65 27.89 3.79
N ARG A 398 -34.41 28.26 4.08
CA ARG A 398 -33.80 28.03 5.38
C ARG A 398 -34.60 28.76 6.49
N GLY A 399 -35.00 28.00 7.49
CA GLY A 399 -35.65 28.56 8.69
C GLY A 399 -34.79 28.35 9.95
N PHE A 400 -35.08 29.15 10.97
CA PHE A 400 -34.40 29.12 12.27
C PHE A 400 -35.15 28.29 13.33
N PHE A 401 -36.01 27.38 12.92
CA PHE A 401 -36.80 26.53 13.81
C PHE A 401 -36.13 25.19 14.06
N ASP A 402 -36.48 24.54 15.16
CA ASP A 402 -36.11 23.15 15.38
C ASP A 402 -37.03 22.22 14.55
N PRO A 403 -36.51 21.56 13.51
CA PRO A 403 -37.30 20.71 12.64
C PRO A 403 -37.97 19.55 13.37
N VAL A 404 -37.37 19.01 14.42
CA VAL A 404 -37.92 17.88 15.20
C VAL A 404 -39.22 18.29 15.86
N VAL A 405 -39.27 19.48 16.48
CA VAL A 405 -40.46 20.00 17.12
C VAL A 405 -41.56 20.24 16.09
N LEU A 406 -41.23 20.84 14.94
CA LEU A 406 -42.15 21.09 13.87
C LEU A 406 -42.79 19.80 13.29
N PHE A 407 -41.96 18.80 13.02
CA PHE A 407 -42.45 17.53 12.48
C PHE A 407 -43.25 16.70 13.49
N GLN A 408 -43.08 16.94 14.81
CA GLN A 408 -43.90 16.33 15.86
C GLN A 408 -45.21 17.10 16.14
N SER A 409 -45.37 18.28 15.59
CA SER A 409 -46.53 19.16 15.85
C SER A 409 -47.85 18.59 15.33
N VAL A 410 -48.97 19.09 15.88
CA VAL A 410 -50.35 18.84 15.40
C VAL A 410 -50.52 19.41 13.99
N ALA A 411 -49.87 20.54 13.68
CA ALA A 411 -49.90 21.15 12.36
C ALA A 411 -49.33 20.19 11.28
N MET A 412 -48.24 19.48 11.56
CA MET A 412 -47.70 18.48 10.66
C MET A 412 -48.64 17.29 10.46
N ALA A 413 -49.32 16.83 11.53
CA ALA A 413 -50.29 15.76 11.41
C ALA A 413 -51.50 16.17 10.53
N ASN A 414 -51.97 17.42 10.66
CA ASN A 414 -53.03 17.99 9.83
C ASN A 414 -52.57 18.11 8.37
N LEU A 415 -51.39 18.65 8.12
CA LEU A 415 -50.78 18.71 6.78
C LEU A 415 -50.74 17.34 6.11
N MET A 416 -50.28 16.31 6.84
CA MET A 416 -50.19 14.94 6.29
C MET A 416 -51.58 14.38 5.97
N LYS A 417 -52.58 14.64 6.82
CA LYS A 417 -53.96 14.21 6.59
C LYS A 417 -54.55 14.89 5.34
N GLU A 418 -54.36 16.19 5.17
CA GLU A 418 -54.79 16.97 4.03
C GLU A 418 -54.06 16.55 2.74
N ALA A 419 -52.74 16.40 2.79
CA ALA A 419 -51.94 15.94 1.66
C ALA A 419 -52.39 14.54 1.17
N ARG A 420 -52.64 13.60 2.09
CA ARG A 420 -53.16 12.26 1.75
C ARG A 420 -54.53 12.27 1.11
N ALA A 421 -55.37 13.29 1.41
CA ALA A 421 -56.71 13.41 0.84
C ALA A 421 -56.67 13.93 -0.62
N HIS A 422 -55.73 14.83 -0.94
CA HIS A 422 -55.71 15.52 -2.23
C HIS A 422 -54.70 14.96 -3.23
N PHE A 423 -53.68 14.17 -2.76
CA PHE A 423 -52.61 13.64 -3.60
C PHE A 423 -52.60 12.11 -3.55
N ASP A 424 -52.24 11.50 -4.70
CA ASP A 424 -52.03 10.04 -4.80
C ASP A 424 -50.71 9.62 -4.19
N THR A 425 -49.70 10.52 -4.22
CA THR A 425 -48.38 10.31 -3.65
C THR A 425 -47.80 11.61 -3.09
N VAL A 426 -47.26 11.52 -1.88
CA VAL A 426 -46.53 12.61 -1.21
C VAL A 426 -45.11 12.17 -0.96
N LEU A 427 -44.14 12.90 -1.53
CA LEU A 427 -42.70 12.61 -1.38
C LEU A 427 -42.05 13.69 -0.51
N PHE A 428 -41.34 13.27 0.55
CA PHE A 428 -40.60 14.15 1.43
C PHE A 428 -39.09 14.05 1.13
N ASP A 429 -38.47 15.16 0.72
CA ASP A 429 -37.01 15.29 0.62
C ASP A 429 -36.46 15.59 2.01
N ALA A 430 -36.00 14.58 2.73
CA ALA A 430 -35.55 14.67 4.11
C ALA A 430 -34.00 14.82 4.21
N PRO A 431 -33.48 15.37 5.33
CA PRO A 431 -32.03 15.46 5.56
C PRO A 431 -31.40 14.06 5.70
N PRO A 432 -30.04 13.97 5.60
CA PRO A 432 -29.34 12.70 5.73
C PRO A 432 -29.46 12.12 7.15
N ILE A 433 -29.60 10.79 7.25
CA ILE A 433 -29.80 10.02 8.48
C ILE A 433 -28.70 10.26 9.53
N LEU A 434 -27.42 10.30 9.10
CA LEU A 434 -26.31 10.49 10.03
C LEU A 434 -26.08 11.96 10.43
N SER A 435 -26.79 12.89 9.80
CA SER A 435 -26.61 14.33 10.03
C SER A 435 -27.69 14.94 10.93
N SER A 436 -28.86 14.32 11.03
CA SER A 436 -29.99 14.92 11.73
C SER A 436 -31.02 13.88 12.17
N ALA A 437 -31.63 14.15 13.33
CA ALA A 437 -32.78 13.37 13.84
C ALA A 437 -34.08 13.57 13.05
N ASP A 438 -34.17 14.64 12.28
CA ASP A 438 -35.37 15.05 11.53
C ASP A 438 -35.88 13.95 10.60
N ALA A 439 -34.95 13.23 9.93
CA ALA A 439 -35.30 12.14 9.02
C ALA A 439 -35.97 10.95 9.74
N PHE A 440 -35.59 10.69 10.99
CA PHE A 440 -36.21 9.61 11.81
C PHE A 440 -37.64 9.97 12.17
N VAL A 441 -37.86 11.21 12.60
CA VAL A 441 -39.20 11.69 12.96
C VAL A 441 -40.17 11.64 11.77
N LEU A 442 -39.69 12.06 10.59
CA LEU A 442 -40.49 11.97 9.36
C LEU A 442 -40.76 10.53 8.97
N ALA A 443 -39.75 9.66 9.03
CA ALA A 443 -39.89 8.25 8.67
C ALA A 443 -40.91 7.50 9.55
N GLN A 444 -40.99 7.86 10.84
CA GLN A 444 -41.99 7.27 11.74
C GLN A 444 -43.41 7.69 11.47
N LYS A 445 -43.64 8.84 10.78
CA LYS A 445 -44.95 9.39 10.48
C LYS A 445 -45.46 9.09 9.06
N THR A 446 -44.59 8.55 8.23
CA THR A 446 -44.84 8.23 6.82
C THR A 446 -44.95 6.72 6.59
N ASP A 447 -45.52 6.34 5.44
CA ASP A 447 -45.78 4.95 5.12
C ASP A 447 -44.47 4.18 4.75
N ALA A 448 -43.50 4.91 4.18
CA ALA A 448 -42.23 4.30 3.77
C ALA A 448 -41.02 5.26 3.81
N LEU A 449 -39.83 4.67 4.04
CA LEU A 449 -38.56 5.31 3.87
C LEU A 449 -37.82 4.67 2.69
N LEU A 450 -37.44 5.48 1.71
CA LEU A 450 -36.50 5.10 0.66
C LEU A 450 -35.11 5.66 0.97
N LEU A 451 -34.08 4.81 0.89
CA LEU A 451 -32.70 5.24 1.07
C LEU A 451 -32.01 5.45 -0.27
N VAL A 452 -31.26 6.52 -0.36
CA VAL A 452 -30.40 6.81 -1.50
C VAL A 452 -28.96 6.55 -1.10
N ALA A 453 -28.29 5.68 -1.84
CA ALA A 453 -26.87 5.37 -1.63
C ALA A 453 -26.06 5.72 -2.87
N ARG A 454 -25.03 6.55 -2.70
CA ARG A 454 -24.16 6.94 -3.79
C ARG A 454 -22.82 6.19 -3.71
N LEU A 455 -22.56 5.24 -4.64
CA LEU A 455 -21.43 4.34 -4.61
C LEU A 455 -20.08 5.05 -4.58
N ASP A 456 -19.90 6.16 -5.31
CA ASP A 456 -18.63 6.90 -5.38
C ASP A 456 -18.37 7.84 -4.19
N ARG A 457 -19.30 7.91 -3.23
CA ARG A 457 -19.23 8.82 -2.06
C ARG A 457 -19.29 8.14 -0.72
N ILE A 458 -20.24 7.24 -0.51
CA ILE A 458 -20.45 6.60 0.79
C ILE A 458 -19.41 5.52 1.07
N THR A 459 -18.95 5.45 2.31
CA THR A 459 -18.10 4.36 2.78
C THR A 459 -18.92 3.25 3.42
N ARG A 460 -18.40 2.01 3.42
CA ARG A 460 -19.01 0.86 4.12
C ARG A 460 -19.36 1.17 5.57
N ASN A 461 -18.47 1.88 6.25
CA ASN A 461 -18.68 2.23 7.66
C ASN A 461 -19.82 3.22 7.86
N GLN A 462 -19.94 4.23 7.00
CA GLN A 462 -21.06 5.17 7.04
C GLN A 462 -22.39 4.48 6.74
N ALA A 463 -22.44 3.59 5.73
CA ALA A 463 -23.65 2.82 5.42
C ALA A 463 -24.08 1.93 6.60
N ARG A 464 -23.14 1.21 7.23
CA ARG A 464 -23.43 0.40 8.43
C ARG A 464 -23.92 1.24 9.60
N ARG A 465 -23.32 2.40 9.84
CA ARG A 465 -23.75 3.32 10.90
C ARG A 465 -25.17 3.85 10.65
N ALA A 466 -25.51 4.19 9.40
CA ALA A 466 -26.85 4.62 9.05
C ALA A 466 -27.89 3.50 9.30
N MET A 467 -27.57 2.26 8.89
CA MET A 467 -28.45 1.12 9.15
C MET A 467 -28.56 0.78 10.64
N HIS A 468 -27.47 0.92 11.39
CA HIS A 468 -27.51 0.74 12.84
C HIS A 468 -28.45 1.77 13.49
N ALA A 469 -28.32 3.04 13.13
CA ALA A 469 -29.18 4.11 13.64
C ALA A 469 -30.67 3.90 13.29
N LEU A 470 -30.96 3.46 12.07
CA LEU A 470 -32.34 3.12 11.65
C LEU A 470 -32.91 1.93 12.45
N ARG A 471 -32.12 0.89 12.67
CA ARG A 471 -32.53 -0.27 13.50
C ARG A 471 -32.80 0.14 14.94
N THR A 472 -31.95 1.00 15.52
CA THR A 472 -32.16 1.51 16.88
C THR A 472 -33.46 2.34 17.00
N ALA A 473 -33.84 3.03 15.92
CA ALA A 473 -35.08 3.78 15.84
C ALA A 473 -36.32 2.93 15.38
N GLU A 474 -36.12 1.60 15.22
CA GLU A 474 -37.12 0.64 14.74
C GLU A 474 -37.72 0.99 13.36
N ILE A 475 -36.93 1.71 12.54
CA ILE A 475 -37.29 2.10 11.19
C ILE A 475 -36.73 1.13 10.17
N THR A 476 -37.62 0.55 9.37
CA THR A 476 -37.24 -0.37 8.31
C THR A 476 -37.41 0.32 6.95
N PRO A 477 -36.30 0.57 6.19
CA PRO A 477 -36.45 1.13 4.85
C PRO A 477 -37.18 0.17 3.93
N LEU A 478 -38.00 0.71 3.03
CA LEU A 478 -38.74 -0.05 2.01
C LEU A 478 -37.78 -0.60 0.95
N GLY A 479 -36.82 0.22 0.53
CA GLY A 479 -35.84 -0.15 -0.49
C GLY A 479 -34.72 0.86 -0.63
N LEU A 480 -33.78 0.53 -1.51
CA LEU A 480 -32.59 1.30 -1.81
C LEU A 480 -32.64 1.84 -3.24
N ILE A 481 -32.21 3.09 -3.44
CA ILE A 481 -31.96 3.66 -4.76
C ILE A 481 -30.47 3.94 -4.87
N VAL A 482 -29.79 3.26 -5.81
CA VAL A 482 -28.35 3.39 -5.98
C VAL A 482 -28.05 4.47 -7.01
N THR A 483 -27.18 5.42 -6.66
CA THR A 483 -26.79 6.54 -7.55
C THR A 483 -25.29 6.58 -7.79
N GLY A 484 -24.84 7.30 -8.83
CA GLY A 484 -23.43 7.54 -9.11
C GLY A 484 -22.72 6.40 -9.84
N VAL A 485 -23.44 5.50 -10.43
CA VAL A 485 -22.89 4.38 -11.21
C VAL A 485 -22.30 4.89 -12.53
N ARG A 486 -21.02 4.57 -12.80
CA ARG A 486 -20.26 5.12 -13.94
C ARG A 486 -20.13 4.18 -15.13
N SER A 487 -20.22 2.89 -14.94
CA SER A 487 -20.08 1.89 -16.00
C SER A 487 -21.44 1.38 -16.48
N ARG A 488 -21.56 1.14 -17.79
CA ARG A 488 -22.71 0.43 -18.37
C ARG A 488 -22.79 -1.02 -17.83
N ASP A 489 -21.66 -1.65 -17.58
CA ASP A 489 -21.60 -3.03 -17.10
C ASP A 489 -22.09 -3.17 -15.65
N ASP A 490 -21.88 -2.14 -14.79
CA ASP A 490 -22.40 -2.11 -13.42
C ASP A 490 -23.89 -1.76 -13.36
N ALA A 491 -24.45 -1.16 -14.42
CA ALA A 491 -25.85 -0.77 -14.48
C ALA A 491 -26.77 -1.87 -15.07
N TYR A 492 -26.23 -2.80 -15.82
CA TYR A 492 -26.99 -3.81 -16.57
C TYR A 492 -26.99 -5.22 -15.94
N GLY A 493 -26.42 -5.40 -14.75
CA GLY A 493 -26.53 -6.68 -14.02
C GLY A 493 -27.96 -7.08 -13.64
N TYR A 494 -28.94 -6.18 -13.79
CA TYR A 494 -30.36 -6.43 -13.54
C TYR A 494 -31.20 -5.90 -14.70
N GLY A 495 -31.41 -6.68 -15.76
CA GLY A 495 -32.49 -6.40 -16.68
C GLY A 495 -32.23 -6.68 -18.13
N TYR A 496 -32.81 -7.76 -18.60
CA TYR A 496 -33.29 -8.06 -19.95
C TYR A 496 -32.42 -7.58 -21.12
N GLU A 497 -31.66 -8.49 -21.70
CA GLU A 497 -31.22 -8.46 -23.08
C GLU A 497 -32.43 -8.27 -24.02
N TYR A 498 -32.72 -7.05 -24.40
CA TYR A 498 -33.48 -6.78 -25.61
C TYR A 498 -32.49 -6.50 -26.74
N GLY A 499 -32.34 -7.48 -27.61
CA GLY A 499 -31.55 -7.38 -28.81
C GLY A 499 -31.92 -6.16 -29.66
N THR A 500 -30.94 -5.37 -29.97
CA THR A 500 -30.98 -4.46 -31.12
C THR A 500 -30.08 -5.02 -32.19
N ASP A 501 -30.58 -6.01 -32.95
CA ASP A 501 -30.13 -6.25 -34.32
C ASP A 501 -30.64 -5.06 -35.18
N THR A 502 -29.77 -4.10 -35.41
CA THR A 502 -29.88 -3.20 -36.53
C THR A 502 -28.66 -3.41 -37.42
N LYS A 503 -28.77 -4.40 -38.31
CA LYS A 503 -27.96 -4.44 -39.51
C LYS A 503 -28.30 -3.21 -40.36
N SER A 504 -27.27 -2.40 -40.60
CA SER A 504 -27.20 -1.43 -41.70
C SER A 504 -27.31 -2.13 -43.03
N ALA A 505 -28.23 -1.69 -43.86
CA ALA A 505 -28.13 -1.75 -45.32
C ALA A 505 -27.71 -0.36 -45.80
#